data_21082498613bec918d9c71eb12ed492e
#
_entry.id   21082498613bec918d9c71eb12ed492e
#
_cell.length_a   1.000
_cell.length_b   1.000
_cell.length_c   1.000
_cell.angle_alpha   90.00
_cell.angle_beta   90.00
_cell.angle_gamma   90.00
#
_symmetry.space_group_name_H-M   'P 1'
#
loop_
_entity.id
_entity.type
_entity.pdbx_description
1 polymer ?
#
loop_
_entity_poly.entity_id
_entity_poly.type
_entity_poly.pdbx_seq_one_letter_code
_entity_poly.pdbx_strand_id
1 'polypeptide(L)'
;PKKNRKGGSTETSAVGSSRWTPYALLTPGFLWLAIFFVVPTITLFFTSLYVGSLDQGYEFVPPGEWSTYANALQEYWPQFLRSFVFAGLATVFCLLLAYPLAYFIAFRSGRWKAAMLVLVIAPFFTSFLIRTLAWKTILADDSIVVRTMSFLHITDVLSAVGLTEGQRVLNTPLAVVLGLTYNFLPFMVLPLYAALDRMDPR
;
A
#
# COMPACT_ATOMS: atom_id res chain seq x y z
N PRO A 1 30.35 23.64 64.84
CA PRO A 1 31.02 23.60 63.58
C PRO A 1 29.98 23.37 62.47
N LYS A 2 29.67 24.46 61.72
CA LYS A 2 28.73 24.44 60.59
C LYS A 2 29.47 23.88 59.35
N LYS A 3 29.06 22.71 58.86
CA LYS A 3 29.59 22.10 57.67
C LYS A 3 28.85 22.68 56.45
N ASN A 4 29.55 23.54 55.73
CA ASN A 4 29.08 24.20 54.51
C ASN A 4 29.06 23.20 53.38
N ARG A 5 27.87 22.70 52.96
CA ARG A 5 27.72 21.88 51.72
C ARG A 5 27.63 22.84 50.55
N LYS A 6 28.71 22.97 49.80
CA LYS A 6 28.71 23.57 48.48
C LYS A 6 27.91 22.67 47.55
N GLY A 7 26.70 23.12 47.15
CA GLY A 7 25.95 22.51 46.06
C GLY A 7 26.69 22.73 44.77
N GLY A 8 27.18 21.67 44.18
CA GLY A 8 27.65 21.68 42.80
C GLY A 8 26.46 21.83 41.85
N SER A 9 26.27 23.01 41.35
CA SER A 9 25.44 23.27 40.19
C SER A 9 26.12 22.63 38.98
N THR A 10 25.65 21.45 38.55
CA THR A 10 25.91 20.96 37.20
C THR A 10 25.22 21.93 36.24
N GLU A 11 25.97 22.92 35.76
CA GLU A 11 25.60 23.64 34.58
C GLU A 11 25.54 22.67 33.41
N THR A 12 24.36 22.20 33.09
CA THR A 12 24.05 21.65 31.78
C THR A 12 24.21 22.80 30.80
N SER A 13 25.41 22.95 30.25
CA SER A 13 25.66 23.79 29.12
C SER A 13 24.68 23.44 28.03
N ALA A 14 23.66 24.26 27.89
CA ALA A 14 22.75 24.23 26.76
C ALA A 14 23.62 24.44 25.51
N VAL A 15 23.92 23.34 24.84
CA VAL A 15 24.53 23.37 23.51
C VAL A 15 23.54 24.13 22.67
N GLY A 16 23.88 25.39 22.38
CA GLY A 16 23.09 26.27 21.52
C GLY A 16 22.93 25.55 20.18
N SER A 17 21.79 24.95 19.98
CA SER A 17 21.45 24.33 18.71
C SER A 17 21.37 25.41 17.66
N SER A 18 22.42 25.54 16.85
CA SER A 18 22.40 26.40 15.68
C SER A 18 21.15 26.10 14.87
N ARG A 19 20.42 27.13 14.43
CA ARG A 19 19.22 26.96 13.57
C ARG A 19 19.50 26.14 12.31
N TRP A 20 20.75 25.97 11.93
CA TRP A 20 21.22 25.21 10.78
C TRP A 20 21.52 23.73 11.07
N THR A 21 21.70 23.37 12.34
CA THR A 21 22.00 21.97 12.73
C THR A 21 20.98 20.95 12.20
N PRO A 22 19.65 21.18 12.26
CA PRO A 22 18.68 20.25 11.71
C PRO A 22 18.82 20.06 10.18
N TYR A 23 19.09 21.16 9.48
CA TYR A 23 19.28 21.12 8.02
C TYR A 23 20.57 20.40 7.65
N ALA A 24 21.64 20.62 8.36
CA ALA A 24 22.90 19.92 8.14
C ALA A 24 22.79 18.42 8.36
N LEU A 25 22.02 17.99 9.36
CA LEU A 25 21.75 16.58 9.62
C LEU A 25 20.84 15.92 8.56
N LEU A 26 19.92 16.71 7.98
CA LEU A 26 19.02 16.22 6.92
C LEU A 26 19.70 16.22 5.54
N THR A 27 20.72 17.02 5.33
CA THR A 27 21.38 17.20 4.02
C THR A 27 21.84 15.87 3.39
N PRO A 28 22.51 14.94 4.09
CA PRO A 28 22.93 13.68 3.46
C PRO A 28 21.76 12.87 2.93
N GLY A 29 20.66 12.78 3.70
CA GLY A 29 19.45 12.08 3.29
C GLY A 29 18.76 12.74 2.10
N PHE A 30 18.61 14.05 2.12
CA PHE A 30 18.04 14.80 1.00
C PHE A 30 18.88 14.71 -0.27
N LEU A 31 20.19 14.78 -0.14
CA LEU A 31 21.12 14.67 -1.28
C LEU A 31 21.04 13.28 -1.91
N TRP A 32 20.98 12.24 -1.08
CA TRP A 32 20.75 10.88 -1.56
C TRP A 32 19.43 10.75 -2.33
N LEU A 33 18.33 11.22 -1.76
CA LEU A 33 17.02 11.23 -2.42
C LEU A 33 17.04 12.07 -3.71
N ALA A 34 17.68 13.24 -3.71
CA ALA A 34 17.78 14.05 -4.91
C ALA A 34 18.51 13.33 -6.04
N ILE A 35 19.63 12.69 -5.76
CA ILE A 35 20.42 11.99 -6.78
C ILE A 35 19.68 10.75 -7.28
N PHE A 36 19.17 9.89 -6.38
CA PHE A 36 18.65 8.57 -6.77
C PHE A 36 17.15 8.57 -7.09
N PHE A 37 16.41 9.62 -6.74
CA PHE A 37 14.99 9.74 -7.03
C PHE A 37 14.69 10.87 -8.02
N VAL A 38 15.16 12.10 -7.74
CA VAL A 38 14.80 13.26 -8.57
C VAL A 38 15.46 13.19 -9.95
N VAL A 39 16.76 12.84 -10.01
CA VAL A 39 17.47 12.74 -11.31
C VAL A 39 16.85 11.70 -12.23
N PRO A 40 16.61 10.44 -11.81
CA PRO A 40 15.92 9.46 -12.66
C PRO A 40 14.50 9.90 -13.05
N THR A 41 13.76 10.52 -12.12
CA THR A 41 12.41 11.01 -12.40
C THR A 41 12.41 12.10 -13.48
N ILE A 42 13.34 13.05 -13.40
CA ILE A 42 13.52 14.10 -14.42
C ILE A 42 13.92 13.45 -15.76
N THR A 43 14.84 12.49 -15.73
CA THR A 43 15.26 11.77 -16.94
C THR A 43 14.08 11.05 -17.60
N LEU A 44 13.26 10.33 -16.82
CA LEU A 44 12.05 9.67 -17.32
C LEU A 44 11.05 10.67 -17.90
N PHE A 45 10.88 11.83 -17.25
CA PHE A 45 10.01 12.88 -17.76
C PHE A 45 10.47 13.40 -19.14
N PHE A 46 11.75 13.71 -19.29
CA PHE A 46 12.28 14.13 -20.58
C PHE A 46 12.19 13.02 -21.64
N THR A 47 12.52 11.77 -21.27
CA THR A 47 12.43 10.64 -22.19
C THR A 47 10.98 10.39 -22.64
N SER A 48 9.99 10.68 -21.81
CA SER A 48 8.57 10.52 -22.18
C SER A 48 8.10 11.51 -23.25
N LEU A 49 8.87 12.56 -23.50
CA LEU A 49 8.61 13.58 -24.54
C LEU A 49 9.35 13.28 -25.85
N TYR A 50 10.08 12.15 -25.92
CA TYR A 50 10.79 11.77 -27.13
C TYR A 50 9.83 11.19 -28.17
N VAL A 51 10.14 11.43 -29.43
CA VAL A 51 9.48 10.86 -30.60
C VAL A 51 10.33 9.72 -31.13
N GLY A 52 9.72 8.64 -31.57
CA GLY A 52 10.45 7.54 -32.19
C GLY A 52 9.80 6.17 -31.97
N SER A 53 10.47 5.15 -32.47
CA SER A 53 10.09 3.75 -32.31
C SER A 53 11.32 2.91 -31.98
N LEU A 54 11.09 1.67 -31.56
CA LEU A 54 12.17 0.71 -31.26
C LEU A 54 13.08 0.47 -32.49
N ASP A 55 12.54 0.59 -33.71
CA ASP A 55 13.28 0.33 -34.94
C ASP A 55 14.04 1.55 -35.45
N GLN A 56 13.52 2.76 -35.18
CA GLN A 56 14.10 4.02 -35.69
C GLN A 56 14.90 4.80 -34.63
N GLY A 57 14.85 4.35 -33.39
CA GLY A 57 15.41 5.06 -32.25
C GLY A 57 14.46 6.16 -31.74
N TYR A 58 14.86 6.78 -30.63
CA TYR A 58 14.10 7.85 -29.99
C TYR A 58 14.89 9.15 -30.07
N GLU A 59 14.24 10.22 -30.53
CA GLU A 59 14.84 11.55 -30.68
C GLU A 59 13.98 12.60 -29.98
N PHE A 60 14.63 13.56 -29.30
CA PHE A 60 13.93 14.69 -28.71
C PHE A 60 13.75 15.80 -29.73
N VAL A 61 12.51 16.03 -30.14
CA VAL A 61 12.14 17.13 -31.05
C VAL A 61 11.49 18.25 -30.20
N PRO A 62 12.16 19.39 -30.03
CA PRO A 62 11.56 20.50 -29.27
C PRO A 62 10.27 21.03 -29.95
N PRO A 63 9.20 21.34 -29.16
CA PRO A 63 9.11 21.48 -27.73
C PRO A 63 8.79 20.19 -26.97
N GLY A 64 8.92 18.99 -27.56
CA GLY A 64 8.55 17.71 -27.02
C GLY A 64 7.16 17.25 -27.47
N GLU A 65 6.96 15.93 -27.48
CA GLU A 65 5.72 15.31 -27.96
C GLU A 65 4.68 15.19 -26.84
N TRP A 66 3.97 16.29 -26.58
CA TRP A 66 2.91 16.34 -25.56
C TRP A 66 1.66 15.56 -25.93
N SER A 67 1.46 15.29 -27.22
CA SER A 67 0.33 14.52 -27.73
C SER A 67 0.35 13.07 -27.19
N THR A 68 1.54 12.56 -26.88
CA THR A 68 1.71 11.23 -26.25
C THR A 68 0.89 11.09 -24.97
N TYR A 69 0.85 12.13 -24.13
CA TYR A 69 0.04 12.10 -22.89
C TYR A 69 -1.46 12.13 -23.18
N ALA A 70 -1.88 12.94 -24.14
CA ALA A 70 -3.28 13.03 -24.54
C ALA A 70 -3.76 11.71 -25.15
N ASN A 71 -2.95 11.13 -26.06
CA ASN A 71 -3.24 9.86 -26.71
C ASN A 71 -3.27 8.72 -25.68
N ALA A 72 -2.28 8.63 -24.80
CA ALA A 72 -2.26 7.64 -23.71
C ALA A 72 -3.48 7.76 -22.82
N LEU A 73 -3.88 8.99 -22.44
CA LEU A 73 -5.06 9.20 -21.62
C LEU A 73 -6.35 8.77 -22.34
N GLN A 74 -6.48 9.05 -23.62
CA GLN A 74 -7.64 8.63 -24.41
C GLN A 74 -7.70 7.11 -24.59
N GLU A 75 -6.57 6.50 -24.92
CA GLU A 75 -6.48 5.05 -25.17
C GLU A 75 -6.73 4.24 -23.88
N TYR A 76 -6.14 4.66 -22.75
CA TYR A 76 -6.21 3.94 -21.48
C TYR A 76 -7.29 4.48 -20.52
N TRP A 77 -8.15 5.39 -20.97
CA TRP A 77 -9.23 5.94 -20.13
C TRP A 77 -10.12 4.88 -19.47
N PRO A 78 -10.59 3.83 -20.20
CA PRO A 78 -11.39 2.77 -19.58
C PRO A 78 -10.63 2.01 -18.49
N GLN A 79 -9.33 1.81 -18.67
CA GLN A 79 -8.46 1.15 -17.68
C GLN A 79 -8.27 2.01 -16.43
N PHE A 80 -8.10 3.31 -16.62
CA PHE A 80 -8.07 4.26 -15.50
C PHE A 80 -9.35 4.19 -14.66
N LEU A 81 -10.51 4.25 -15.31
CA LEU A 81 -11.78 4.18 -14.60
C LEU A 81 -11.96 2.85 -13.85
N ARG A 82 -11.65 1.73 -14.49
CA ARG A 82 -11.66 0.40 -13.85
C ARG A 82 -10.73 0.34 -12.65
N SER A 83 -9.55 0.93 -12.73
CA SER A 83 -8.59 0.96 -11.61
C SER A 83 -9.15 1.72 -10.41
N PHE A 84 -9.82 2.85 -10.62
CA PHE A 84 -10.51 3.59 -9.54
C PHE A 84 -11.63 2.77 -8.92
N VAL A 85 -12.43 2.09 -9.72
CA VAL A 85 -13.52 1.23 -9.21
C VAL A 85 -12.95 0.08 -8.37
N PHE A 86 -11.92 -0.61 -8.88
CA PHE A 86 -11.30 -1.73 -8.15
C PHE A 86 -10.62 -1.27 -6.85
N ALA A 87 -9.91 -0.13 -6.89
CA ALA A 87 -9.30 0.45 -5.70
C ALA A 87 -10.37 0.86 -4.66
N GLY A 88 -11.45 1.49 -5.12
CA GLY A 88 -12.57 1.87 -4.27
C GLY A 88 -13.23 0.67 -3.61
N LEU A 89 -13.55 -0.38 -4.38
CA LEU A 89 -14.12 -1.62 -3.86
C LEU A 89 -13.17 -2.30 -2.87
N ALA A 90 -11.88 -2.43 -3.21
CA ALA A 90 -10.90 -3.00 -2.31
C ALA A 90 -10.78 -2.21 -0.99
N THR A 91 -10.84 -0.88 -1.05
CA THR A 91 -10.81 -0.02 0.14
C THR A 91 -12.05 -0.26 1.02
N VAL A 92 -13.23 -0.33 0.44
CA VAL A 92 -14.48 -0.63 1.17
C VAL A 92 -14.40 -2.01 1.82
N PHE A 93 -13.97 -3.05 1.09
CA PHE A 93 -13.81 -4.39 1.65
C PHE A 93 -12.72 -4.44 2.73
N CYS A 94 -11.58 -3.75 2.53
CA CYS A 94 -10.57 -3.61 3.58
C CYS A 94 -11.17 -2.98 4.84
N LEU A 95 -11.93 -1.91 4.72
CA LEU A 95 -12.53 -1.24 5.87
C LEU A 95 -13.54 -2.14 6.58
N LEU A 96 -14.41 -2.81 5.83
CA LEU A 96 -15.43 -3.72 6.37
C LEU A 96 -14.81 -4.91 7.13
N LEU A 97 -13.65 -5.40 6.70
CA LEU A 97 -12.93 -6.49 7.37
C LEU A 97 -12.02 -5.97 8.48
N ALA A 98 -11.33 -4.85 8.25
CA ALA A 98 -10.34 -4.31 9.17
C ALA A 98 -10.99 -3.71 10.42
N TYR A 99 -12.15 -3.05 10.28
CA TYR A 99 -12.81 -2.41 11.41
C TYR A 99 -13.25 -3.41 12.50
N PRO A 100 -14.01 -4.48 12.21
CA PRO A 100 -14.38 -5.46 13.23
C PRO A 100 -13.16 -6.20 13.79
N LEU A 101 -12.15 -6.47 12.94
CA LEU A 101 -10.92 -7.11 13.39
C LEU A 101 -10.12 -6.21 14.34
N ALA A 102 -9.93 -4.94 13.99
CA ALA A 102 -9.25 -3.95 14.83
C ALA A 102 -10.03 -3.72 16.15
N TYR A 103 -11.34 -3.63 16.09
CA TYR A 103 -12.20 -3.51 17.25
C TYR A 103 -12.05 -4.72 18.19
N PHE A 104 -12.08 -5.94 17.64
CA PHE A 104 -11.89 -7.16 18.41
C PHE A 104 -10.51 -7.18 19.07
N ILE A 105 -9.46 -6.81 18.35
CA ILE A 105 -8.09 -6.75 18.89
C ILE A 105 -7.99 -5.70 20.00
N ALA A 106 -8.57 -4.51 19.80
CA ALA A 106 -8.47 -3.42 20.77
C ALA A 106 -9.19 -3.74 22.10
N PHE A 107 -10.42 -4.26 22.03
CA PHE A 107 -11.31 -4.33 23.17
C PHE A 107 -11.59 -5.75 23.71
N ARG A 108 -11.42 -6.79 22.87
CA ARG A 108 -11.82 -8.16 23.24
C ARG A 108 -10.67 -9.14 23.40
N SER A 109 -9.51 -8.88 22.80
CA SER A 109 -8.42 -9.88 22.74
C SER A 109 -7.58 -10.01 24.03
N GLY A 110 -7.66 -9.05 24.96
CA GLY A 110 -6.96 -9.12 26.25
C GLY A 110 -5.47 -9.51 26.12
N ARG A 111 -5.07 -10.63 26.73
CA ARG A 111 -3.69 -11.14 26.68
C ARG A 111 -3.23 -11.60 25.29
N TRP A 112 -4.16 -11.86 24.38
CA TRP A 112 -3.86 -12.33 23.01
C TRP A 112 -3.64 -11.18 22.01
N LYS A 113 -3.76 -9.93 22.46
CA LYS A 113 -3.62 -8.73 21.62
C LYS A 113 -2.34 -8.75 20.77
N ALA A 114 -1.18 -8.99 21.39
CA ALA A 114 0.09 -9.06 20.69
C ALA A 114 0.14 -10.20 19.65
N ALA A 115 -0.36 -11.38 20.01
CA ALA A 115 -0.40 -12.52 19.09
C ALA A 115 -1.30 -12.25 17.87
N MET A 116 -2.45 -11.61 18.07
CA MET A 116 -3.34 -11.24 16.97
C MET A 116 -2.73 -10.17 16.04
N LEU A 117 -2.03 -9.18 16.60
CA LEU A 117 -1.30 -8.19 15.78
C LEU A 117 -0.20 -8.86 14.96
N VAL A 118 0.56 -9.79 15.58
CA VAL A 118 1.56 -10.58 14.84
C VAL A 118 0.90 -11.39 13.73
N LEU A 119 -0.24 -12.02 13.97
CA LEU A 119 -0.97 -12.79 12.96
C LEU A 119 -1.44 -11.93 11.78
N VAL A 120 -1.90 -10.70 12.03
CA VAL A 120 -2.27 -9.73 10.99
C VAL A 120 -1.06 -9.32 10.15
N ILE A 121 0.11 -9.16 10.78
CA ILE A 121 1.32 -8.72 10.09
C ILE A 121 2.09 -9.89 9.47
N ALA A 122 1.94 -11.12 9.99
CA ALA A 122 2.68 -12.29 9.56
C ALA A 122 2.69 -12.52 8.03
N PRO A 123 1.57 -12.36 7.30
CA PRO A 123 1.58 -12.49 5.84
C PRO A 123 2.52 -11.50 5.14
N PHE A 124 2.85 -10.38 5.79
CA PHE A 124 3.74 -9.36 5.21
C PHE A 124 5.19 -9.82 5.11
N PHE A 125 5.61 -10.74 5.97
CA PHE A 125 6.96 -11.31 5.96
C PHE A 125 7.14 -12.36 4.85
N THR A 126 6.09 -12.77 4.17
CA THR A 126 6.21 -13.64 2.99
C THR A 126 6.47 -12.80 1.74
N SER A 127 7.26 -13.34 0.81
CA SER A 127 7.52 -12.69 -0.47
C SER A 127 6.22 -12.38 -1.21
N PHE A 128 6.13 -11.19 -1.82
CA PHE A 128 5.00 -10.80 -2.66
C PHE A 128 4.76 -11.79 -3.80
N LEU A 129 5.84 -12.31 -4.41
CA LEU A 129 5.75 -13.27 -5.50
C LEU A 129 5.11 -14.59 -5.05
N ILE A 130 5.55 -15.13 -3.91
CA ILE A 130 5.00 -16.38 -3.35
C ILE A 130 3.51 -16.19 -3.02
N ARG A 131 3.13 -15.05 -2.43
CA ARG A 131 1.72 -14.71 -2.17
C ARG A 131 0.88 -14.68 -3.44
N THR A 132 1.39 -14.04 -4.48
CA THR A 132 0.69 -13.94 -5.78
C THR A 132 0.52 -15.32 -6.42
N LEU A 133 1.53 -16.19 -6.33
CA LEU A 133 1.43 -17.58 -6.81
C LEU A 133 0.41 -18.38 -6.00
N ALA A 134 0.42 -18.24 -4.68
CA ALA A 134 -0.57 -18.87 -3.81
C ALA A 134 -2.01 -18.45 -4.17
N TRP A 135 -2.23 -17.14 -4.42
CA TRP A 135 -3.53 -16.64 -4.88
C TRP A 135 -3.96 -17.26 -6.21
N LYS A 136 -3.05 -17.37 -7.19
CA LYS A 136 -3.34 -18.03 -8.47
C LYS A 136 -3.76 -19.47 -8.26
N THR A 137 -3.10 -20.20 -7.36
CA THR A 137 -3.45 -21.60 -7.05
C THR A 137 -4.79 -21.71 -6.32
N ILE A 138 -5.08 -20.80 -5.37
CA ILE A 138 -6.34 -20.78 -4.61
C ILE A 138 -7.54 -20.45 -5.50
N LEU A 139 -7.36 -19.56 -6.47
CA LEU A 139 -8.42 -19.09 -7.37
C LEU A 139 -8.45 -19.85 -8.71
N ALA A 140 -7.62 -20.88 -8.89
CA ALA A 140 -7.65 -21.73 -10.08
C ALA A 140 -9.00 -22.47 -10.20
N ASP A 141 -9.46 -22.68 -11.42
CA ASP A 141 -10.77 -23.27 -11.72
C ASP A 141 -10.97 -24.67 -11.12
N ASP A 142 -9.87 -25.41 -10.94
CA ASP A 142 -9.85 -26.75 -10.34
C ASP A 142 -9.65 -26.74 -8.82
N SER A 143 -9.49 -25.56 -8.20
CA SER A 143 -9.28 -25.44 -6.76
C SER A 143 -10.51 -25.84 -5.95
N ILE A 144 -10.28 -26.34 -4.74
CA ILE A 144 -11.35 -26.68 -3.80
C ILE A 144 -12.21 -25.44 -3.49
N VAL A 145 -11.59 -24.25 -3.40
CA VAL A 145 -12.28 -22.99 -3.09
C VAL A 145 -13.26 -22.64 -4.18
N VAL A 146 -12.84 -22.63 -5.45
CA VAL A 146 -13.71 -22.29 -6.58
C VAL A 146 -14.81 -23.34 -6.76
N ARG A 147 -14.51 -24.64 -6.62
CA ARG A 147 -15.50 -25.70 -6.63
C ARG A 147 -16.55 -25.54 -5.53
N THR A 148 -16.14 -25.16 -4.32
CA THR A 148 -17.08 -24.90 -3.22
C THR A 148 -17.95 -23.68 -3.50
N MET A 149 -17.37 -22.60 -4.05
CA MET A 149 -18.11 -21.40 -4.45
C MET A 149 -19.14 -21.72 -5.54
N SER A 150 -18.79 -22.54 -6.53
CA SER A 150 -19.70 -22.94 -7.58
C SER A 150 -20.79 -23.90 -7.05
N PHE A 151 -20.48 -24.80 -6.15
CA PHE A 151 -21.48 -25.65 -5.49
C PHE A 151 -22.50 -24.85 -4.68
N LEU A 152 -22.07 -23.75 -4.05
CA LEU A 152 -22.94 -22.85 -3.31
C LEU A 152 -23.65 -21.80 -4.20
N HIS A 153 -23.53 -21.90 -5.54
CA HIS A 153 -24.07 -20.96 -6.53
C HIS A 153 -23.59 -19.52 -6.33
N ILE A 154 -22.53 -19.31 -5.57
CA ILE A 154 -21.91 -17.99 -5.34
C ILE A 154 -21.34 -17.44 -6.64
N THR A 155 -20.72 -18.27 -7.45
CA THR A 155 -20.18 -17.89 -8.76
C THR A 155 -21.26 -17.42 -9.72
N ASP A 156 -22.45 -18.00 -9.68
CA ASP A 156 -23.58 -17.62 -10.53
C ASP A 156 -24.12 -16.22 -10.15
N VAL A 157 -24.21 -15.95 -8.86
CA VAL A 157 -24.60 -14.61 -8.36
C VAL A 157 -23.54 -13.56 -8.71
N LEU A 158 -22.26 -13.90 -8.55
CA LEU A 158 -21.15 -12.99 -8.86
C LEU A 158 -21.02 -12.73 -10.37
N SER A 159 -21.33 -13.73 -11.20
CA SER A 159 -21.36 -13.56 -12.67
C SER A 159 -22.51 -12.67 -13.12
N ALA A 160 -23.65 -12.74 -12.46
CA ALA A 160 -24.79 -11.87 -12.72
C ALA A 160 -24.49 -10.38 -12.44
N VAL A 161 -23.57 -10.11 -11.52
CA VAL A 161 -23.08 -8.76 -11.19
C VAL A 161 -21.86 -8.36 -12.02
N GLY A 162 -21.34 -9.26 -12.89
CA GLY A 162 -20.17 -9.00 -13.74
C GLY A 162 -18.82 -9.05 -13.00
N LEU A 163 -18.77 -9.68 -11.82
CA LEU A 163 -17.53 -9.83 -11.03
C LEU A 163 -16.74 -11.09 -11.38
N THR A 164 -17.39 -12.08 -12.02
CA THR A 164 -16.76 -13.31 -12.51
C THR A 164 -17.21 -13.60 -13.94
N GLU A 165 -16.46 -14.44 -14.66
CA GLU A 165 -16.82 -14.92 -15.98
C GLU A 165 -17.36 -16.36 -15.88
N GLY A 166 -18.66 -16.50 -15.64
CA GLY A 166 -19.28 -17.78 -15.34
C GLY A 166 -18.71 -18.40 -14.07
N GLN A 167 -18.20 -19.61 -14.15
CA GLN A 167 -17.57 -20.30 -13.01
C GLN A 167 -16.10 -19.96 -12.80
N ARG A 168 -15.49 -19.15 -13.69
CA ARG A 168 -14.10 -18.73 -13.58
C ARG A 168 -13.97 -17.56 -12.62
N VAL A 169 -13.03 -17.69 -11.69
CA VAL A 169 -12.71 -16.65 -10.71
C VAL A 169 -11.34 -16.02 -11.00
N LEU A 170 -10.40 -16.84 -11.50
CA LEU A 170 -9.06 -16.34 -11.85
C LEU A 170 -9.12 -15.36 -13.04
N ASN A 171 -8.33 -14.31 -13.00
CA ASN A 171 -8.28 -13.23 -13.99
C ASN A 171 -9.57 -12.39 -14.11
N THR A 172 -10.42 -12.41 -13.10
CA THR A 172 -11.66 -11.62 -13.05
C THR A 172 -11.54 -10.41 -12.12
N PRO A 173 -12.45 -9.43 -12.22
CA PRO A 173 -12.54 -8.31 -11.28
C PRO A 173 -12.56 -8.73 -9.82
N LEU A 174 -13.26 -9.83 -9.50
CA LEU A 174 -13.32 -10.38 -8.15
C LEU A 174 -11.94 -10.77 -7.63
N ALA A 175 -11.14 -11.50 -8.45
CA ALA A 175 -9.80 -11.92 -8.06
C ALA A 175 -8.88 -10.71 -7.76
N VAL A 176 -9.01 -9.64 -8.57
CA VAL A 176 -8.24 -8.40 -8.36
C VAL A 176 -8.63 -7.74 -7.04
N VAL A 177 -9.94 -7.55 -6.79
CA VAL A 177 -10.44 -6.92 -5.56
C VAL A 177 -10.06 -7.72 -4.33
N LEU A 178 -10.21 -9.04 -4.35
CA LEU A 178 -9.81 -9.91 -3.23
C LEU A 178 -8.30 -9.87 -2.97
N GLY A 179 -7.50 -9.94 -4.03
CA GLY A 179 -6.04 -9.85 -3.93
C GLY A 179 -5.56 -8.51 -3.37
N LEU A 180 -6.15 -7.40 -3.83
CA LEU A 180 -5.88 -6.06 -3.29
C LEU A 180 -6.31 -5.98 -1.81
N THR A 181 -7.52 -6.41 -1.49
CA THR A 181 -8.04 -6.42 -0.12
C THR A 181 -7.10 -7.16 0.83
N TYR A 182 -6.70 -8.38 0.46
CA TYR A 182 -5.77 -9.17 1.26
C TYR A 182 -4.41 -8.46 1.44
N ASN A 183 -3.86 -7.90 0.38
CA ASN A 183 -2.55 -7.23 0.45
C ASN A 183 -2.58 -5.95 1.30
N PHE A 184 -3.67 -5.21 1.27
CA PHE A 184 -3.78 -3.93 1.98
C PHE A 184 -4.45 -4.04 3.35
N LEU A 185 -5.02 -5.19 3.71
CA LEU A 185 -5.68 -5.41 4.99
C LEU A 185 -4.81 -5.04 6.21
N PRO A 186 -3.52 -5.44 6.33
CA PRO A 186 -2.70 -5.07 7.46
C PRO A 186 -2.50 -3.56 7.59
N PHE A 187 -2.36 -2.84 6.45
CA PHE A 187 -2.21 -1.38 6.43
C PHE A 187 -3.46 -0.64 6.88
N MET A 188 -4.62 -1.26 6.78
CA MET A 188 -5.89 -0.71 7.29
C MET A 188 -6.10 -1.07 8.76
N VAL A 189 -5.81 -2.32 9.15
CA VAL A 189 -6.03 -2.81 10.52
C VAL A 189 -5.15 -2.08 11.53
N LEU A 190 -3.87 -1.88 11.23
CA LEU A 190 -2.92 -1.31 12.19
C LEU A 190 -3.24 0.13 12.60
N PRO A 191 -3.53 1.08 11.68
CA PRO A 191 -3.94 2.42 12.06
C PRO A 191 -5.28 2.46 12.80
N LEU A 192 -6.26 1.65 12.35
CA LEU A 192 -7.55 1.54 13.02
C LEU A 192 -7.39 1.00 14.45
N TYR A 193 -6.61 -0.06 14.63
CA TYR A 193 -6.28 -0.58 15.93
C TYR A 193 -5.61 0.48 16.81
N ALA A 194 -4.61 1.20 16.30
CA ALA A 194 -3.90 2.23 17.06
C ALA A 194 -4.82 3.41 17.45
N ALA A 195 -5.81 3.73 16.63
CA ALA A 195 -6.81 4.74 16.96
C ALA A 195 -7.78 4.24 18.03
N LEU A 196 -8.31 3.01 17.88
CA LEU A 196 -9.24 2.39 18.82
C LEU A 196 -8.61 2.11 20.18
N ASP A 197 -7.35 1.68 20.22
CA ASP A 197 -6.63 1.36 21.46
C ASP A 197 -6.40 2.58 22.37
N ARG A 198 -6.44 3.78 21.79
CA ARG A 198 -6.37 5.05 22.54
C ARG A 198 -7.71 5.54 23.07
N MET A 199 -8.81 4.95 22.61
CA MET A 199 -10.14 5.31 23.09
C MET A 199 -10.47 4.51 24.35
N ASP A 200 -10.87 5.22 25.43
CA ASP A 200 -11.33 4.58 26.64
C ASP A 200 -12.72 3.94 26.37
N PRO A 201 -12.89 2.65 26.53
CA PRO A 201 -14.19 1.99 26.37
C PRO A 201 -15.08 2.29 27.59
N ARG A 202 -15.66 3.48 27.67
CA ARG A 202 -16.70 3.81 28.63
C ARG A 202 -18.06 3.37 28.15
#